data_c6f3c5a9552308f60ba1185a71cdbcab
#
_entry.id   c6f3c5a9552308f60ba1185a71cdbcab
#
_cell.length_a   1.000
_cell.length_b   1.000
_cell.length_c   1.000
_cell.angle_alpha   90.00
_cell.angle_beta   90.00
_cell.angle_gamma   90.00
#
_symmetry.space_group_name_H-M   'P 1'
#
loop_
_entity.id
_entity.type
_entity.pdbx_description
1 polymer ?
#
loop_
_entity_poly.entity_id
_entity_poly.type
_entity_poly.pdbx_seq_one_letter_code
_entity_poly.pdbx_strand_id
1 'polypeptide(L)'
;KAVDMKPSVREKMILQSKCSIRDGYYDASAAYIRKAVDDILARLHTDYLDILLLHRPDALMDPGETAEALERLHEQGKVRYFGVSNYSVMQMELLQKYMKQPLFVNQLQISLAHTPLIDEGMAVNMDIDQSVLRTGGLLPYCQFKEINVQAWSPYQKGFFGGSFIGDLEEYGELNSLIDTLASKY
;
A
#
# COMPACT_ATOMS: atom_id res chain seq x y z
N LYS A 1 -13.76 -12.62 14.01
CA LYS A 1 -14.17 -13.37 15.23
C LYS A 1 -13.04 -14.28 15.75
N ALA A 2 -11.86 -14.29 15.12
CA ALA A 2 -10.70 -14.99 15.62
C ALA A 2 -10.03 -14.28 16.80
N VAL A 3 -10.26 -12.98 16.94
CA VAL A 3 -9.70 -12.15 18.02
C VAL A 3 -10.86 -11.37 18.67
N ASP A 4 -10.92 -11.41 20.00
CA ASP A 4 -11.81 -10.54 20.77
C ASP A 4 -11.16 -9.14 20.86
N MET A 5 -11.80 -8.16 20.22
CA MET A 5 -11.31 -6.78 20.07
C MET A 5 -11.52 -5.94 21.34
N LYS A 6 -11.24 -6.52 22.52
CA LYS A 6 -11.19 -5.74 23.76
C LYS A 6 -10.15 -4.62 23.67
N PRO A 7 -10.34 -3.48 24.35
CA PRO A 7 -9.42 -2.35 24.32
C PRO A 7 -7.96 -2.76 24.57
N SER A 8 -7.72 -3.62 25.57
CA SER A 8 -6.37 -4.13 25.92
C SER A 8 -5.67 -4.94 24.82
N VAL A 9 -6.44 -5.51 23.87
CA VAL A 9 -5.93 -6.21 22.68
C VAL A 9 -5.80 -5.22 21.53
N ARG A 10 -6.83 -4.41 21.29
CA ARG A 10 -6.88 -3.44 20.20
C ARG A 10 -5.72 -2.44 20.24
N GLU A 11 -5.38 -1.93 21.43
CA GLU A 11 -4.29 -0.98 21.64
C GLU A 11 -2.89 -1.52 21.28
N LYS A 12 -2.73 -2.84 21.28
CA LYS A 12 -1.49 -3.52 20.89
C LYS A 12 -1.38 -3.86 19.42
N MET A 13 -2.42 -3.55 18.63
CA MET A 13 -2.50 -3.90 17.21
C MET A 13 -2.41 -2.64 16.35
N ILE A 14 -1.70 -2.75 15.23
CA ILE A 14 -1.79 -1.81 14.12
C ILE A 14 -2.77 -2.40 13.10
N LEU A 15 -3.97 -1.84 13.04
CA LEU A 15 -4.99 -2.27 12.07
C LEU A 15 -4.92 -1.38 10.83
N GLN A 16 -4.65 -2.01 9.70
CA GLN A 16 -4.67 -1.39 8.40
C GLN A 16 -5.79 -1.98 7.54
N SER A 17 -6.53 -1.13 6.85
CA SER A 17 -7.51 -1.55 5.86
C SER A 17 -7.43 -0.68 4.61
N LYS A 18 -8.24 -1.03 3.60
CA LYS A 18 -8.24 -0.35 2.29
C LYS A 18 -9.66 -0.13 1.81
N CYS A 19 -9.84 0.95 1.02
CA CYS A 19 -11.07 1.23 0.27
C CYS A 19 -10.73 1.62 -1.18
N SER A 20 -11.69 2.06 -1.97
CA SER A 20 -11.59 2.53 -3.37
C SER A 20 -11.71 1.45 -4.45
N ILE A 21 -11.85 0.17 -4.12
CA ILE A 21 -12.19 -0.85 -5.11
C ILE A 21 -13.66 -1.23 -4.96
N ARG A 22 -14.38 -1.17 -6.06
CA ARG A 22 -15.75 -1.66 -6.22
C ARG A 22 -15.81 -2.68 -7.36
N ASP A 23 -16.96 -3.33 -7.48
CA ASP A 23 -17.15 -4.28 -8.57
C ASP A 23 -17.13 -3.55 -9.93
N GLY A 24 -16.09 -3.84 -10.71
CA GLY A 24 -15.90 -3.29 -12.05
C GLY A 24 -15.29 -1.86 -12.14
N TYR A 25 -15.07 -1.14 -11.03
CA TYR A 25 -14.50 0.20 -11.06
C TYR A 25 -13.82 0.63 -9.75
N TYR A 26 -13.07 1.75 -9.81
CA TYR A 26 -12.50 2.41 -8.65
C TYR A 26 -13.36 3.60 -8.24
N ASP A 27 -13.47 3.87 -6.94
CA ASP A 27 -14.32 4.92 -6.40
C ASP A 27 -13.62 5.56 -5.19
N ALA A 28 -13.13 6.76 -5.38
CA ALA A 28 -12.50 7.58 -4.34
C ALA A 28 -13.40 8.76 -3.91
N SER A 29 -14.71 8.70 -4.18
CA SER A 29 -15.66 9.72 -3.74
C SER A 29 -15.77 9.80 -2.22
N ALA A 30 -16.04 10.98 -1.70
CA ALA A 30 -16.22 11.21 -0.27
C ALA A 30 -17.34 10.36 0.33
N ALA A 31 -18.44 10.19 -0.40
CA ALA A 31 -19.57 9.39 0.05
C ALA A 31 -19.20 7.92 0.24
N TYR A 32 -18.46 7.36 -0.74
CA TYR A 32 -18.02 5.97 -0.68
C TYR A 32 -16.97 5.76 0.40
N ILE A 33 -15.94 6.62 0.49
CA ILE A 33 -14.87 6.48 1.49
C ILE A 33 -15.45 6.46 2.90
N ARG A 34 -16.34 7.40 3.24
CA ARG A 34 -16.96 7.45 4.57
C ARG A 34 -17.75 6.18 4.87
N LYS A 35 -18.61 5.75 3.93
CA LYS A 35 -19.36 4.52 4.08
C LYS A 35 -18.47 3.29 4.22
N ALA A 36 -17.42 3.18 3.41
CA ALA A 36 -16.49 2.05 3.45
C ALA A 36 -15.78 1.97 4.81
N VAL A 37 -15.36 3.10 5.39
CA VAL A 37 -14.74 3.11 6.72
C VAL A 37 -15.73 2.68 7.79
N ASP A 38 -16.96 3.18 7.78
CA ASP A 38 -17.99 2.78 8.74
C ASP A 38 -18.27 1.26 8.65
N ASP A 39 -18.38 0.72 7.43
CA ASP A 39 -18.56 -0.72 7.19
C ASP A 39 -17.35 -1.55 7.66
N ILE A 40 -16.12 -1.04 7.49
CA ILE A 40 -14.89 -1.68 7.95
C ILE A 40 -14.86 -1.73 9.49
N LEU A 41 -15.11 -0.61 10.15
CA LEU A 41 -15.11 -0.50 11.61
C LEU A 41 -16.15 -1.44 12.23
N ALA A 42 -17.37 -1.46 11.68
CA ALA A 42 -18.43 -2.36 12.11
C ALA A 42 -18.03 -3.84 11.97
N ARG A 43 -17.43 -4.23 10.84
CA ARG A 43 -16.97 -5.62 10.61
C ARG A 43 -15.84 -6.05 11.52
N LEU A 44 -14.93 -5.14 11.83
CA LEU A 44 -13.76 -5.37 12.69
C LEU A 44 -14.08 -5.23 14.19
N HIS A 45 -15.28 -4.75 14.54
CA HIS A 45 -15.69 -4.46 15.91
C HIS A 45 -14.69 -3.54 16.63
N THR A 46 -14.34 -2.44 15.99
CA THR A 46 -13.41 -1.41 16.50
C THR A 46 -13.90 -0.01 16.14
N ASP A 47 -13.52 0.97 16.92
CA ASP A 47 -13.91 2.37 16.71
C ASP A 47 -12.95 3.12 15.79
N TYR A 48 -11.76 2.56 15.53
CA TYR A 48 -10.77 3.23 14.70
C TYR A 48 -9.86 2.26 13.92
N LEU A 49 -9.30 2.77 12.84
CA LEU A 49 -8.16 2.17 12.11
C LEU A 49 -6.89 2.95 12.43
N ASP A 50 -5.76 2.26 12.52
CA ASP A 50 -4.46 2.93 12.58
C ASP A 50 -4.11 3.48 11.19
N ILE A 51 -4.33 2.71 10.12
CA ILE A 51 -4.00 3.11 8.75
C ILE A 51 -5.14 2.78 7.80
N LEU A 52 -5.54 3.75 6.97
CA LEU A 52 -6.43 3.53 5.82
C LEU A 52 -5.70 3.82 4.52
N LEU A 53 -5.76 2.90 3.57
CA LEU A 53 -5.20 3.08 2.23
C LEU A 53 -6.30 3.28 1.18
N LEU A 54 -6.08 4.20 0.26
CA LEU A 54 -6.76 4.17 -1.04
C LEU A 54 -6.13 3.03 -1.87
N HIS A 55 -6.91 1.98 -2.15
CA HIS A 55 -6.38 0.68 -2.61
C HIS A 55 -5.85 0.71 -4.05
N ARG A 56 -6.45 1.54 -4.89
CA ARG A 56 -6.03 1.81 -6.27
C ARG A 56 -6.33 3.26 -6.61
N PRO A 57 -5.53 3.88 -7.48
CA PRO A 57 -5.84 5.22 -7.95
C PRO A 57 -7.11 5.21 -8.80
N ASP A 58 -8.04 6.09 -8.44
CA ASP A 58 -9.13 6.49 -9.32
C ASP A 58 -8.65 7.70 -10.11
N ALA A 59 -8.43 7.53 -11.40
CA ALA A 59 -7.88 8.58 -12.26
C ALA A 59 -8.85 9.76 -12.48
N LEU A 60 -10.12 9.58 -12.16
CA LEU A 60 -11.18 10.57 -12.32
C LEU A 60 -11.65 11.17 -10.98
N MET A 61 -11.00 10.82 -9.86
CA MET A 61 -11.34 11.37 -8.54
C MET A 61 -11.18 12.89 -8.52
N ASP A 62 -12.03 13.55 -7.76
CA ASP A 62 -11.77 14.92 -7.30
C ASP A 62 -10.85 14.86 -6.06
N PRO A 63 -9.58 15.31 -6.17
CA PRO A 63 -8.63 15.18 -5.07
C PRO A 63 -9.00 16.06 -3.87
N GLY A 64 -9.71 17.16 -4.06
CA GLY A 64 -10.18 18.02 -2.98
C GLY A 64 -11.29 17.35 -2.18
N GLU A 65 -12.29 16.78 -2.86
CA GLU A 65 -13.38 16.01 -2.23
C GLU A 65 -12.84 14.79 -1.46
N THR A 66 -11.92 14.05 -2.09
CA THR A 66 -11.28 12.89 -1.48
C THR A 66 -10.52 13.30 -0.21
N ALA A 67 -9.68 14.33 -0.30
CA ALA A 67 -8.89 14.84 0.83
C ALA A 67 -9.80 15.30 1.98
N GLU A 68 -10.86 16.06 1.70
CA GLU A 68 -11.83 16.48 2.72
C GLU A 68 -12.47 15.29 3.45
N ALA A 69 -12.79 14.22 2.74
CA ALA A 69 -13.34 13.02 3.37
C ALA A 69 -12.34 12.35 4.32
N LEU A 70 -11.07 12.26 3.91
CA LEU A 70 -10.00 11.71 4.73
C LEU A 70 -9.75 12.57 5.98
N GLU A 71 -9.65 13.90 5.82
CA GLU A 71 -9.50 14.82 6.96
C GLU A 71 -10.64 14.70 7.98
N ARG A 72 -11.89 14.61 7.52
CA ARG A 72 -13.05 14.40 8.41
C ARG A 72 -12.98 13.08 9.18
N LEU A 73 -12.51 12.01 8.54
CA LEU A 73 -12.31 10.72 9.23
C LEU A 73 -11.21 10.80 10.30
N HIS A 74 -10.17 11.59 10.05
CA HIS A 74 -9.13 11.88 11.03
C HIS A 74 -9.67 12.70 12.21
N GLU A 75 -10.38 13.80 11.93
CA GLU A 75 -10.99 14.67 12.95
C GLU A 75 -12.01 13.90 13.83
N GLN A 76 -12.71 12.92 13.26
CA GLN A 76 -13.62 12.02 13.99
C GLN A 76 -12.89 10.94 14.80
N GLY A 77 -11.57 10.84 14.71
CA GLY A 77 -10.78 9.79 15.36
C GLY A 77 -10.95 8.39 14.77
N LYS A 78 -11.63 8.26 13.61
CA LYS A 78 -11.88 6.97 12.95
C LYS A 78 -10.65 6.42 12.23
N VAL A 79 -9.74 7.28 11.78
CA VAL A 79 -8.51 6.90 11.10
C VAL A 79 -7.36 7.77 11.61
N ARG A 80 -6.22 7.16 11.97
CA ARG A 80 -5.05 7.85 12.47
C ARG A 80 -4.12 8.32 11.37
N TYR A 81 -3.82 7.44 10.41
CA TYR A 81 -2.88 7.70 9.31
C TYR A 81 -3.48 7.28 7.98
N PHE A 82 -3.09 7.97 6.93
CA PHE A 82 -3.53 7.69 5.57
C PHE A 82 -2.38 7.26 4.69
N GLY A 83 -2.69 6.46 3.70
CA GLY A 83 -1.76 6.07 2.67
C GLY A 83 -2.48 5.68 1.40
N VAL A 84 -1.72 5.21 0.46
CA VAL A 84 -2.18 4.81 -0.86
C VAL A 84 -1.59 3.46 -1.24
N SER A 85 -2.08 2.88 -2.32
CA SER A 85 -1.49 1.68 -2.90
C SER A 85 -1.45 1.82 -4.42
N ASN A 86 -0.27 1.58 -5.00
CA ASN A 86 0.00 1.69 -6.43
C ASN A 86 -0.23 3.11 -7.01
N TYR A 87 -0.02 4.14 -6.22
CA TYR A 87 -0.07 5.52 -6.68
C TYR A 87 1.30 5.95 -7.24
N SER A 88 1.27 6.69 -8.34
CA SER A 88 2.45 7.36 -8.88
C SER A 88 2.82 8.59 -8.06
N VAL A 89 4.03 9.12 -8.27
CA VAL A 89 4.50 10.36 -7.64
C VAL A 89 3.51 11.50 -7.82
N MET A 90 3.07 11.74 -9.07
CA MET A 90 2.16 12.86 -9.35
C MET A 90 0.77 12.67 -8.76
N GLN A 91 0.27 11.44 -8.65
CA GLN A 91 -1.02 11.17 -7.98
C GLN A 91 -0.93 11.42 -6.48
N MET A 92 0.19 11.08 -5.84
CA MET A 92 0.41 11.39 -4.42
C MET A 92 0.55 12.90 -4.19
N GLU A 93 1.33 13.61 -5.01
CA GLU A 93 1.47 15.07 -4.91
C GLU A 93 0.14 15.79 -5.13
N LEU A 94 -0.67 15.33 -6.10
CA LEU A 94 -1.98 15.88 -6.36
C LEU A 94 -2.93 15.74 -5.17
N LEU A 95 -2.97 14.54 -4.55
CA LEU A 95 -3.79 14.31 -3.35
C LEU A 95 -3.24 15.11 -2.16
N GLN A 96 -1.92 15.08 -1.94
CA GLN A 96 -1.25 15.75 -0.83
C GLN A 96 -1.42 17.28 -0.87
N LYS A 97 -1.58 17.88 -2.06
CA LYS A 97 -1.87 19.30 -2.22
C LYS A 97 -3.13 19.75 -1.44
N TYR A 98 -4.09 18.87 -1.27
CA TYR A 98 -5.37 19.15 -0.60
C TYR A 98 -5.45 18.57 0.82
N MET A 99 -4.54 17.67 1.20
CA MET A 99 -4.50 17.06 2.51
C MET A 99 -3.62 17.85 3.48
N LYS A 100 -4.04 17.97 4.73
CA LYS A 100 -3.22 18.47 5.84
C LYS A 100 -2.34 17.36 6.42
N GLN A 101 -2.89 16.16 6.52
CA GLN A 101 -2.18 14.98 7.02
C GLN A 101 -1.22 14.47 5.96
N PRO A 102 0.06 14.17 6.30
CA PRO A 102 0.97 13.56 5.35
C PRO A 102 0.52 12.14 4.97
N LEU A 103 0.79 11.76 3.73
CA LEU A 103 0.67 10.35 3.33
C LEU A 103 1.75 9.54 4.05
N PHE A 104 1.33 8.54 4.80
CA PHE A 104 2.21 7.75 5.65
C PHE A 104 2.81 6.54 4.93
N VAL A 105 2.08 5.98 3.96
CA VAL A 105 2.47 4.74 3.29
C VAL A 105 2.05 4.74 1.82
N ASN A 106 2.89 4.15 0.94
CA ASN A 106 2.48 3.67 -0.37
C ASN A 106 2.74 2.17 -0.44
N GLN A 107 1.68 1.38 -0.62
CA GLN A 107 1.80 -0.07 -0.70
C GLN A 107 1.96 -0.51 -2.16
N LEU A 108 3.10 -1.11 -2.49
CA LEU A 108 3.56 -1.38 -3.86
C LEU A 108 3.86 -2.87 -4.05
N GLN A 109 3.78 -3.35 -5.29
CA GLN A 109 4.27 -4.68 -5.60
C GLN A 109 5.79 -4.70 -5.51
N ILE A 110 6.30 -5.54 -4.62
CA ILE A 110 7.72 -5.79 -4.50
C ILE A 110 7.94 -7.17 -3.85
N SER A 111 8.87 -7.93 -4.41
CA SER A 111 9.30 -9.21 -3.85
C SER A 111 10.75 -9.47 -4.25
N LEU A 112 11.34 -10.54 -3.73
CA LEU A 112 12.69 -10.97 -4.16
C LEU A 112 12.75 -11.40 -5.63
N ALA A 113 11.61 -11.77 -6.22
CA ALA A 113 11.47 -12.17 -7.63
C ALA A 113 10.76 -11.09 -8.49
N HIS A 114 10.45 -9.92 -7.93
CA HIS A 114 9.81 -8.81 -8.64
C HIS A 114 10.35 -7.47 -8.13
N THR A 115 11.36 -6.95 -8.81
CA THR A 115 12.20 -5.83 -8.36
C THR A 115 12.19 -4.57 -9.26
N PRO A 116 11.26 -4.36 -10.23
CA PRO A 116 11.34 -3.21 -11.16
C PRO A 116 11.46 -1.86 -10.47
N LEU A 117 10.85 -1.71 -9.27
CA LEU A 117 10.92 -0.50 -8.45
C LEU A 117 12.36 -0.17 -7.99
N ILE A 118 13.18 -1.20 -7.79
CA ILE A 118 14.60 -1.06 -7.38
C ILE A 118 15.48 -0.93 -8.62
N ASP A 119 15.24 -1.77 -9.62
CA ASP A 119 16.06 -1.91 -10.83
C ASP A 119 16.15 -0.59 -11.60
N GLU A 120 15.02 0.14 -11.73
CA GLU A 120 15.02 1.45 -12.42
C GLU A 120 15.95 2.48 -11.76
N GLY A 121 16.13 2.40 -10.43
CA GLY A 121 17.05 3.26 -9.68
C GLY A 121 18.51 2.85 -9.80
N MET A 122 18.79 1.59 -10.12
CA MET A 122 20.15 1.07 -10.32
C MET A 122 20.63 1.24 -11.75
N ALA A 123 19.75 1.19 -12.72
CA ALA A 123 20.04 1.23 -14.15
C ALA A 123 19.99 2.64 -14.76
N VAL A 124 20.10 3.69 -13.94
CA VAL A 124 20.03 5.08 -14.40
C VAL A 124 21.06 5.37 -15.48
N ASN A 125 20.60 5.96 -16.61
CA ASN A 125 21.42 6.32 -17.76
C ASN A 125 22.09 5.12 -18.47
N MET A 126 21.57 3.91 -18.31
CA MET A 126 22.01 2.73 -19.06
C MET A 126 21.05 2.48 -20.25
N ASP A 127 21.56 1.91 -21.35
CA ASP A 127 20.75 1.52 -22.51
C ASP A 127 20.30 0.06 -22.39
N ILE A 128 19.45 -0.20 -21.39
CA ILE A 128 18.86 -1.51 -21.08
C ILE A 128 17.40 -1.35 -20.65
N ASP A 129 16.62 -2.41 -20.73
CA ASP A 129 15.18 -2.38 -20.39
C ASP A 129 14.90 -1.94 -18.94
N GLN A 130 15.77 -2.26 -18.01
CA GLN A 130 15.66 -1.90 -16.60
C GLN A 130 15.77 -0.39 -16.35
N SER A 131 16.40 0.36 -17.30
CA SER A 131 16.56 1.82 -17.21
C SER A 131 15.28 2.59 -17.54
N VAL A 132 14.24 1.90 -18.05
CA VAL A 132 12.97 2.53 -18.37
C VAL A 132 12.25 2.92 -17.09
N LEU A 133 12.10 4.20 -16.86
CA LEU A 133 11.43 4.79 -15.70
C LEU A 133 9.91 4.51 -15.74
N ARG A 134 9.51 3.30 -15.32
CA ARG A 134 8.10 2.88 -15.28
C ARG A 134 7.34 3.48 -14.11
N THR A 135 8.04 3.77 -13.01
CA THR A 135 7.42 4.27 -11.77
C THR A 135 7.61 5.77 -11.56
N GLY A 136 8.43 6.43 -12.39
CA GLY A 136 8.69 7.86 -12.29
C GLY A 136 9.55 8.25 -11.09
N GLY A 137 10.45 7.36 -10.63
CA GLY A 137 11.29 7.61 -9.47
C GLY A 137 10.54 7.47 -8.15
N LEU A 138 9.60 6.54 -8.09
CA LEU A 138 8.69 6.38 -6.96
C LEU A 138 9.42 6.03 -5.65
N LEU A 139 10.44 5.15 -5.70
CA LEU A 139 11.19 4.76 -4.50
C LEU A 139 11.96 5.94 -3.87
N PRO A 140 12.82 6.68 -4.61
CA PRO A 140 13.48 7.86 -4.05
C PRO A 140 12.51 8.97 -3.65
N TYR A 141 11.38 9.12 -4.33
CA TYR A 141 10.33 10.04 -3.90
C TYR A 141 9.74 9.65 -2.54
N CYS A 142 9.40 8.38 -2.34
CA CYS A 142 8.91 7.92 -1.04
C CYS A 142 9.93 8.15 0.07
N GLN A 143 11.22 7.91 -0.20
CA GLN A 143 12.31 8.21 0.75
C GLN A 143 12.40 9.71 1.06
N PHE A 144 12.36 10.56 0.04
CA PHE A 144 12.43 12.01 0.21
C PHE A 144 11.26 12.59 1.02
N LYS A 145 10.06 12.02 0.86
CA LYS A 145 8.83 12.44 1.55
C LYS A 145 8.58 11.68 2.86
N GLU A 146 9.48 10.80 3.27
CA GLU A 146 9.31 9.94 4.45
C GLU A 146 8.07 9.05 4.40
N ILE A 147 7.63 8.67 3.18
CA ILE A 147 6.53 7.76 2.95
C ILE A 147 7.04 6.32 3.04
N ASN A 148 6.46 5.52 3.93
CA ASN A 148 6.84 4.13 4.07
C ASN A 148 6.40 3.31 2.85
N VAL A 149 7.30 2.52 2.31
CA VAL A 149 6.98 1.54 1.26
C VAL A 149 6.61 0.21 1.92
N GLN A 150 5.41 -0.28 1.62
CA GLN A 150 4.96 -1.60 2.03
C GLN A 150 4.87 -2.54 0.83
N ALA A 151 5.45 -3.73 0.95
CA ALA A 151 5.33 -4.76 -0.08
C ALA A 151 3.95 -5.43 -0.04
N TRP A 152 3.23 -5.50 -1.17
CA TRP A 152 2.15 -6.45 -1.34
C TRP A 152 2.61 -7.63 -2.19
N SER A 153 2.06 -8.81 -1.93
CA SER A 153 2.47 -10.09 -2.56
C SER A 153 3.99 -10.36 -2.48
N PRO A 154 4.62 -10.27 -1.29
CA PRO A 154 6.08 -10.34 -1.16
C PRO A 154 6.68 -11.69 -1.52
N TYR A 155 5.85 -12.71 -1.77
CA TYR A 155 6.28 -14.06 -2.17
C TYR A 155 5.91 -14.41 -3.62
N GLN A 156 5.42 -13.44 -4.39
CA GLN A 156 5.02 -13.67 -5.78
C GLN A 156 6.11 -13.26 -6.78
N LYS A 157 6.17 -13.99 -7.90
CA LYS A 157 7.07 -13.74 -9.04
C LYS A 157 6.70 -12.48 -9.84
N GLY A 158 5.52 -11.92 -9.63
CA GLY A 158 4.97 -10.78 -10.34
C GLY A 158 3.44 -10.76 -10.23
N PHE A 159 2.78 -9.89 -11.00
CA PHE A 159 1.33 -9.77 -10.97
C PHE A 159 0.70 -11.04 -11.53
N PHE A 160 -0.02 -11.79 -10.68
CA PHE A 160 -0.57 -13.12 -10.98
C PHE A 160 0.45 -14.21 -11.36
N GLY A 161 1.74 -14.00 -11.13
CA GLY A 161 2.81 -14.95 -11.49
C GLY A 161 2.92 -16.18 -10.58
N GLY A 162 2.11 -16.27 -9.53
CA GLY A 162 2.24 -17.33 -8.53
C GLY A 162 3.38 -17.08 -7.54
N SER A 163 3.57 -18.03 -6.60
CA SER A 163 4.63 -17.95 -5.59
C SER A 163 5.96 -18.46 -6.14
N PHE A 164 7.06 -17.79 -5.78
CA PHE A 164 8.41 -18.35 -5.98
C PHE A 164 8.84 -19.28 -4.83
N ILE A 165 8.16 -19.23 -3.68
CA ILE A 165 8.44 -20.14 -2.56
C ILE A 165 8.05 -21.55 -2.96
N GLY A 166 9.01 -22.49 -2.85
CA GLY A 166 8.85 -23.88 -3.25
C GLY A 166 8.99 -24.17 -4.75
N ASP A 167 9.18 -23.15 -5.58
CA ASP A 167 9.53 -23.31 -6.99
C ASP A 167 11.04 -23.56 -7.11
N LEU A 168 11.42 -24.84 -7.08
CA LEU A 168 12.83 -25.24 -7.12
C LEU A 168 13.41 -25.26 -8.53
N GLU A 169 12.57 -25.30 -9.57
CA GLU A 169 12.99 -25.31 -10.97
C GLU A 169 13.51 -23.93 -11.39
N GLU A 170 12.75 -22.88 -11.10
CA GLU A 170 13.07 -21.52 -11.52
C GLU A 170 13.85 -20.74 -10.43
N TYR A 171 13.55 -21.01 -9.13
CA TYR A 171 14.07 -20.25 -7.99
C TYR A 171 14.78 -21.12 -6.93
N GLY A 172 15.44 -22.22 -7.36
CA GLY A 172 16.08 -23.19 -6.46
C GLY A 172 17.14 -22.56 -5.54
N GLU A 173 18.03 -21.72 -6.09
CA GLU A 173 19.05 -21.03 -5.29
C GLU A 173 18.45 -20.06 -4.28
N LEU A 174 17.44 -19.29 -4.67
CA LEU A 174 16.73 -18.37 -3.80
C LEU A 174 16.04 -19.10 -2.64
N ASN A 175 15.34 -20.21 -2.95
CA ASN A 175 14.69 -21.03 -1.92
C ASN A 175 15.71 -21.64 -0.95
N SER A 176 16.83 -22.14 -1.43
CA SER A 176 17.90 -22.67 -0.58
C SER A 176 18.48 -21.62 0.37
N LEU A 177 18.63 -20.38 -0.09
CA LEU A 177 19.06 -19.25 0.76
C LEU A 177 18.01 -18.91 1.81
N ILE A 178 16.73 -18.87 1.42
CA ILE A 178 15.61 -18.61 2.35
C ILE A 178 15.56 -19.69 3.44
N ASP A 179 15.69 -20.96 3.07
CA ASP A 179 15.70 -22.08 4.04
C ASP A 179 16.88 -21.99 5.02
N THR A 180 18.05 -21.57 4.51
CA THR A 180 19.24 -21.31 5.34
C THR A 180 18.97 -20.19 6.36
N LEU A 181 18.36 -19.08 5.92
CA LEU A 181 18.01 -17.97 6.81
C LEU A 181 16.93 -18.38 7.82
N ALA A 182 15.88 -19.08 7.37
CA ALA A 182 14.81 -19.57 8.25
C ALA A 182 15.30 -20.56 9.32
N SER A 183 16.35 -21.32 9.01
CA SER A 183 16.98 -22.24 10.00
C SER A 183 17.80 -21.50 11.06
N LYS A 184 18.19 -20.25 10.79
CA LYS A 184 19.00 -19.43 11.70
C LYS A 184 18.14 -18.61 12.66
N TYR A 185 16.93 -18.24 12.27
CA TYR A 185 16.01 -17.36 13.02
C TYR A 185 14.69 -18.05 13.34
#